data_0a6b0e212e42e6ce5dbf424ac8a9a5fc
#
_entry.id   0a6b0e212e42e6ce5dbf424ac8a9a5fc
#
_cell.length_a   1.000
_cell.length_b   1.000
_cell.length_c   1.000
_cell.angle_alpha   90.00
_cell.angle_beta   90.00
_cell.angle_gamma   90.00
#
_symmetry.space_group_name_H-M   'P 1'
#
loop_
_entity.id
_entity.type
_entity.pdbx_description
1 polymer ?
#
loop_
_entity_poly.entity_id
_entity_poly.type
_entity_poly.pdbx_seq_one_letter_code
_entity_poly.pdbx_strand_id
1 'polypeptide(L)'
;MNTAHPHLVWDWNGTLLNDLSLVVSATNVVFTSLGGPTVTLDEHRVRFRRPIAEYYAEVLGQAVDDDEFGRLDRIFHDAYRTGLTTCELAADARTAMAAWPGSQSLLSMWFHEELVPTVHTYGLTGHFTRVDGLRETVGGGRKAESLQLHLAELDVDGASVVLIGDSIDDADAALAVGGRAVLYTGGFTDPARLRASGHPVADTLTDAVRLAREVSSADR
;
A
#
# COMPACT_ATOMS: atom_id res chain seq x y z
N MET A 1 -15.52 8.86 30.12
CA MET A 1 -15.42 7.75 29.13
C MET A 1 -14.17 7.99 28.34
N ASN A 2 -13.22 7.06 28.40
CA ASN A 2 -11.96 7.20 27.68
C ASN A 2 -12.27 6.92 26.20
N THR A 3 -12.39 7.95 25.38
CA THR A 3 -12.61 7.78 23.92
C THR A 3 -11.31 7.31 23.31
N ALA A 4 -11.03 6.01 23.40
CA ALA A 4 -9.90 5.44 22.69
C ALA A 4 -10.06 5.75 21.20
N HIS A 5 -9.08 6.43 20.63
CA HIS A 5 -9.01 6.64 19.18
C HIS A 5 -8.80 5.29 18.52
N PRO A 6 -9.39 5.03 17.33
CA PRO A 6 -9.10 3.82 16.59
C PRO A 6 -7.60 3.72 16.26
N HIS A 7 -7.16 2.50 15.97
CA HIS A 7 -5.81 2.25 15.50
C HIS A 7 -5.71 2.58 14.01
N LEU A 8 -4.67 3.34 13.60
CA LEU A 8 -4.44 3.66 12.20
C LEU A 8 -3.37 2.74 11.62
N VAL A 9 -3.69 2.07 10.52
CA VAL A 9 -2.73 1.32 9.73
C VAL A 9 -2.41 2.08 8.47
N TRP A 10 -1.12 2.34 8.23
CA TRP A 10 -0.62 2.96 7.01
C TRP A 10 -0.14 1.90 6.03
N ASP A 11 -0.46 2.08 4.77
CA ASP A 11 0.28 1.47 3.68
C ASP A 11 1.57 2.26 3.40
N TRP A 12 2.54 1.63 2.72
CA TRP A 12 3.85 2.22 2.43
C TRP A 12 3.98 2.70 1.00
N ASN A 13 4.07 1.75 0.05
CA ASN A 13 4.34 2.04 -1.37
C ASN A 13 3.13 2.73 -2.02
N GLY A 14 3.35 3.86 -2.69
CA GLY A 14 2.25 4.65 -3.25
C GLY A 14 1.44 5.44 -2.23
N THR A 15 1.69 5.25 -0.94
CA THR A 15 0.99 5.95 0.15
C THR A 15 1.94 6.86 0.91
N LEU A 16 2.70 6.35 1.89
CA LEU A 16 3.70 7.16 2.60
C LEU A 16 4.95 7.40 1.75
N LEU A 17 5.34 6.45 0.91
CA LEU A 17 6.43 6.58 -0.05
C LEU A 17 5.89 6.99 -1.42
N ASN A 18 6.44 8.05 -1.99
CA ASN A 18 6.10 8.51 -3.34
C ASN A 18 6.99 7.81 -4.36
N ASP A 19 6.68 6.57 -4.68
CA ASP A 19 7.49 5.69 -5.52
C ASP A 19 6.80 5.23 -6.82
N LEU A 20 5.65 5.80 -7.19
CA LEU A 20 4.91 5.42 -8.39
C LEU A 20 5.79 5.39 -9.65
N SER A 21 6.60 6.43 -9.87
CA SER A 21 7.48 6.50 -11.04
C SER A 21 8.51 5.38 -11.06
N LEU A 22 9.04 5.01 -9.89
CA LEU A 22 9.98 3.90 -9.76
C LEU A 22 9.30 2.55 -10.00
N VAL A 23 8.10 2.35 -9.43
CA VAL A 23 7.30 1.13 -9.65
C VAL A 23 6.99 0.93 -11.13
N VAL A 24 6.57 1.99 -11.84
CA VAL A 24 6.30 1.91 -13.28
C VAL A 24 7.58 1.62 -14.07
N SER A 25 8.71 2.23 -13.70
CA SER A 25 10.00 1.93 -14.34
C SER A 25 10.42 0.48 -14.15
N ALA A 26 10.32 -0.06 -12.92
CA ALA A 26 10.64 -1.45 -12.62
C ALA A 26 9.68 -2.43 -13.32
N THR A 27 8.39 -2.10 -13.38
CA THR A 27 7.38 -2.86 -14.12
C THR A 27 7.72 -2.92 -15.62
N ASN A 28 8.15 -1.82 -16.20
CA ASN A 28 8.57 -1.77 -17.59
C ASN A 28 9.84 -2.61 -17.88
N VAL A 29 10.74 -2.73 -16.89
CA VAL A 29 11.88 -3.67 -17.01
C VAL A 29 11.36 -5.11 -17.10
N VAL A 30 10.36 -5.47 -16.28
CA VAL A 30 9.72 -6.80 -16.35
C VAL A 30 9.13 -7.03 -17.74
N PHE A 31 8.26 -6.15 -18.21
CA PHE A 31 7.55 -6.33 -19.48
C PHE A 31 8.53 -6.40 -20.67
N THR A 32 9.53 -5.53 -20.71
CA THR A 32 10.52 -5.53 -21.78
C THR A 32 11.44 -6.75 -21.75
N SER A 33 11.68 -7.36 -20.59
CA SER A 33 12.42 -8.63 -20.48
C SER A 33 11.75 -9.80 -21.20
N LEU A 34 10.44 -9.69 -21.42
CA LEU A 34 9.63 -10.65 -22.17
C LEU A 34 9.33 -10.20 -23.61
N GLY A 35 9.90 -9.09 -24.06
CA GLY A 35 9.56 -8.48 -25.36
C GLY A 35 8.15 -7.86 -25.39
N GLY A 36 7.54 -7.64 -24.23
CA GLY A 36 6.22 -7.04 -24.07
C GLY A 36 6.22 -5.51 -24.19
N PRO A 37 5.03 -4.87 -24.15
CA PRO A 37 4.89 -3.43 -24.24
C PRO A 37 5.37 -2.73 -22.95
N THR A 38 5.69 -1.46 -23.04
CA THR A 38 5.82 -0.59 -21.87
C THR A 38 4.47 0.07 -21.53
N VAL A 39 4.32 0.48 -20.29
CA VAL A 39 3.16 1.25 -19.81
C VAL A 39 3.60 2.63 -19.30
N THR A 40 2.77 3.63 -19.54
CA THR A 40 2.89 4.95 -18.92
C THR A 40 2.40 4.93 -17.47
N LEU A 41 2.62 6.03 -16.72
CA LEU A 41 2.08 6.18 -15.36
C LEU A 41 0.55 6.06 -15.35
N ASP A 42 -0.13 6.70 -16.30
CA ASP A 42 -1.58 6.70 -16.37
C ASP A 42 -2.12 5.31 -16.76
N GLU A 43 -1.51 4.64 -17.73
CA GLU A 43 -1.88 3.26 -18.10
C GLU A 43 -1.65 2.28 -16.95
N HIS A 44 -0.57 2.44 -16.20
CA HIS A 44 -0.32 1.64 -14.99
C HIS A 44 -1.46 1.84 -13.99
N ARG A 45 -1.79 3.09 -13.62
CA ARG A 45 -2.85 3.40 -12.65
C ARG A 45 -4.21 2.83 -13.04
N VAL A 46 -4.56 2.90 -14.31
CA VAL A 46 -5.84 2.37 -14.82
C VAL A 46 -5.91 0.85 -14.68
N ARG A 47 -4.80 0.15 -14.92
CA ARG A 47 -4.75 -1.33 -14.98
C ARG A 47 -4.30 -1.98 -13.68
N PHE A 48 -3.58 -1.25 -12.82
CA PHE A 48 -3.01 -1.79 -11.59
C PHE A 48 -4.08 -2.48 -10.72
N ARG A 49 -3.77 -3.69 -10.27
CA ARG A 49 -4.59 -4.51 -9.36
C ARG A 49 -3.73 -5.56 -8.67
N ARG A 50 -4.29 -6.14 -7.63
CA ARG A 50 -3.75 -7.34 -6.98
C ARG A 50 -4.71 -8.53 -7.18
N PRO A 51 -4.22 -9.76 -7.33
CA PRO A 51 -2.80 -10.14 -7.37
C PRO A 51 -2.05 -9.57 -8.58
N ILE A 52 -0.76 -9.26 -8.42
CA ILE A 52 0.06 -8.63 -9.48
C ILE A 52 0.17 -9.52 -10.73
N ALA A 53 0.12 -10.84 -10.57
CA ALA A 53 0.10 -11.77 -11.71
C ALA A 53 -1.05 -11.50 -12.70
N GLU A 54 -2.24 -11.11 -12.18
CA GLU A 54 -3.39 -10.75 -13.03
C GLU A 54 -3.13 -9.45 -13.82
N TYR A 55 -2.47 -8.47 -13.19
CA TYR A 55 -2.07 -7.23 -13.86
C TYR A 55 -1.05 -7.51 -14.96
N TYR A 56 -0.04 -8.33 -14.68
CA TYR A 56 0.97 -8.71 -15.69
C TYR A 56 0.34 -9.50 -16.83
N ALA A 57 -0.53 -10.47 -16.53
CA ALA A 57 -1.22 -11.26 -17.56
C ALA A 57 -2.06 -10.38 -18.50
N GLU A 58 -2.76 -9.37 -17.96
CA GLU A 58 -3.54 -8.43 -18.79
C GLU A 58 -2.65 -7.63 -19.73
N VAL A 59 -1.56 -7.04 -19.22
CA VAL A 59 -0.69 -6.17 -20.03
C VAL A 59 0.07 -6.98 -21.08
N LEU A 60 0.53 -8.18 -20.73
CA LEU A 60 1.29 -9.06 -21.62
C LEU A 60 0.37 -9.81 -22.60
N GLY A 61 -0.94 -9.88 -22.34
CA GLY A 61 -1.89 -10.62 -23.17
C GLY A 61 -1.72 -12.15 -23.12
N GLN A 62 -1.09 -12.66 -22.06
CA GLN A 62 -0.84 -14.08 -21.83
C GLN A 62 -0.96 -14.42 -20.33
N ALA A 63 -1.27 -15.68 -20.02
CA ALA A 63 -1.29 -16.15 -18.63
C ALA A 63 0.14 -16.11 -18.04
N VAL A 64 0.22 -15.79 -16.75
CA VAL A 64 1.45 -15.81 -15.96
C VAL A 64 1.21 -16.83 -14.85
N ASP A 65 1.91 -17.97 -14.89
CA ASP A 65 1.84 -18.98 -13.83
C ASP A 65 2.76 -18.61 -12.63
N ASP A 66 2.69 -19.39 -11.57
CA ASP A 66 3.39 -19.09 -10.33
C ASP A 66 4.92 -19.10 -10.48
N ASP A 67 5.46 -20.03 -11.28
CA ASP A 67 6.90 -20.14 -11.52
C ASP A 67 7.42 -18.94 -12.35
N GLU A 68 6.67 -18.58 -13.39
CA GLU A 68 6.97 -17.40 -14.19
C GLU A 68 6.82 -16.13 -13.36
N PHE A 69 5.73 -16.00 -12.59
CA PHE A 69 5.53 -14.86 -11.70
C PHE A 69 6.70 -14.70 -10.72
N GLY A 70 7.15 -15.77 -10.06
CA GLY A 70 8.29 -15.70 -9.14
C GLY A 70 9.60 -15.26 -9.82
N ARG A 71 9.78 -15.55 -11.11
CA ARG A 71 10.90 -15.03 -11.90
C ARG A 71 10.75 -13.55 -12.21
N LEU A 72 9.56 -13.12 -12.60
CA LEU A 72 9.25 -11.71 -12.92
C LEU A 72 9.29 -10.82 -11.68
N ASP A 73 8.84 -11.32 -10.54
CA ASP A 73 8.89 -10.65 -9.25
C ASP A 73 10.34 -10.34 -8.84
N ARG A 74 11.27 -11.28 -9.05
CA ARG A 74 12.70 -11.01 -8.83
C ARG A 74 13.24 -9.91 -9.75
N ILE A 75 12.89 -9.93 -11.04
CA ILE A 75 13.31 -8.88 -11.99
C ILE A 75 12.77 -7.52 -11.55
N PHE A 76 11.51 -7.46 -11.14
CA PHE A 76 10.89 -6.25 -10.61
C PHE A 76 11.66 -5.71 -9.40
N HIS A 77 11.89 -6.54 -8.39
CA HIS A 77 12.54 -6.13 -7.15
C HIS A 77 14.00 -5.73 -7.35
N ASP A 78 14.73 -6.39 -8.26
CA ASP A 78 16.10 -6.00 -8.62
C ASP A 78 16.13 -4.61 -9.26
N ALA A 79 15.21 -4.34 -10.20
CA ALA A 79 15.08 -3.03 -10.81
C ALA A 79 14.61 -1.95 -9.81
N TYR A 80 13.65 -2.28 -8.95
CA TYR A 80 13.10 -1.37 -7.93
C TYR A 80 14.19 -0.93 -6.93
N ARG A 81 15.01 -1.86 -6.43
CA ARG A 81 16.10 -1.56 -5.48
C ARG A 81 17.08 -0.54 -6.01
N THR A 82 17.34 -0.52 -7.32
CA THR A 82 18.31 0.42 -7.92
C THR A 82 17.89 1.88 -7.81
N GLY A 83 16.58 2.17 -7.82
CA GLY A 83 16.05 3.53 -7.76
C GLY A 83 15.53 3.95 -6.38
N LEU A 84 15.41 3.03 -5.42
CA LEU A 84 14.73 3.28 -4.15
C LEU A 84 15.30 4.46 -3.35
N THR A 85 16.61 4.64 -3.39
CA THR A 85 17.30 5.74 -2.67
C THR A 85 16.96 7.13 -3.20
N THR A 86 16.31 7.23 -4.35
CA THR A 86 15.87 8.50 -4.95
C THR A 86 14.42 8.84 -4.63
N CYS A 87 13.68 7.91 -4.03
CA CYS A 87 12.30 8.16 -3.65
C CYS A 87 12.21 9.07 -2.42
N GLU A 88 11.21 9.89 -2.40
CA GLU A 88 10.87 10.75 -1.26
C GLU A 88 9.56 10.28 -0.61
N LEU A 89 9.29 10.72 0.60
CA LEU A 89 7.96 10.56 1.18
C LEU A 89 6.94 11.40 0.41
N ALA A 90 5.67 11.01 0.46
CA ALA A 90 4.58 11.89 0.04
C ALA A 90 4.69 13.24 0.77
N ALA A 91 4.41 14.33 0.06
CA ALA A 91 4.77 15.69 0.50
C ALA A 91 4.27 16.06 1.91
N ASP A 92 3.11 15.53 2.31
CA ASP A 92 2.50 15.79 3.60
C ASP A 92 2.49 14.59 4.56
N ALA A 93 3.21 13.49 4.24
CA ALA A 93 3.21 12.26 5.02
C ALA A 93 3.53 12.50 6.51
N ARG A 94 4.60 13.25 6.81
CA ARG A 94 5.01 13.53 8.19
C ARG A 94 3.95 14.34 8.94
N THR A 95 3.35 15.33 8.30
CA THR A 95 2.29 16.16 8.86
C THR A 95 1.05 15.32 9.15
N ALA A 96 0.66 14.47 8.21
CA ALA A 96 -0.48 13.57 8.34
C ALA A 96 -0.29 12.59 9.51
N MET A 97 0.87 11.91 9.58
CA MET A 97 1.18 10.99 10.68
C MET A 97 1.16 11.70 12.05
N ALA A 98 1.76 12.90 12.14
CA ALA A 98 1.76 13.67 13.38
C ALA A 98 0.37 14.18 13.79
N ALA A 99 -0.55 14.32 12.85
CA ALA A 99 -1.91 14.74 13.11
C ALA A 99 -2.81 13.64 13.68
N TRP A 100 -2.45 12.36 13.60
CA TRP A 100 -3.24 11.26 14.17
C TRP A 100 -3.06 11.19 15.69
N PRO A 101 -4.15 11.22 16.49
CA PRO A 101 -4.03 11.29 17.94
C PRO A 101 -3.92 9.93 18.63
N GLY A 102 -4.19 8.83 17.90
CA GLY A 102 -4.17 7.46 18.40
C GLY A 102 -2.88 6.72 18.09
N SER A 103 -2.86 5.43 18.39
CA SER A 103 -1.79 4.54 17.97
C SER A 103 -1.82 4.33 16.45
N GLN A 104 -0.65 4.11 15.85
CA GLN A 104 -0.53 3.86 14.43
C GLN A 104 0.56 2.84 14.15
N SER A 105 0.38 2.07 13.08
CA SER A 105 1.32 1.07 12.59
C SER A 105 1.46 1.16 11.07
N LEU A 106 2.41 0.41 10.53
CA LEU A 106 2.66 0.35 9.10
C LEU A 106 2.63 -1.11 8.63
N LEU A 107 1.88 -1.36 7.56
CA LEU A 107 1.81 -2.65 6.89
C LEU A 107 1.99 -2.48 5.39
N SER A 108 3.01 -3.11 4.82
CA SER A 108 3.31 -3.11 3.39
C SER A 108 3.29 -4.51 2.80
N MET A 109 2.98 -4.59 1.52
CA MET A 109 3.17 -5.79 0.70
C MET A 109 4.58 -5.86 0.07
N TRP A 110 5.51 -5.08 0.58
CA TRP A 110 6.94 -5.18 0.29
C TRP A 110 7.68 -6.01 1.35
N PHE A 111 8.85 -6.56 1.02
CA PHE A 111 9.58 -7.49 1.89
C PHE A 111 9.99 -6.85 3.21
N HIS A 112 9.71 -7.54 4.31
CA HIS A 112 9.93 -7.06 5.67
C HIS A 112 11.38 -6.64 5.93
N GLU A 113 12.33 -7.48 5.49
CA GLU A 113 13.77 -7.28 5.68
C GLU A 113 14.31 -6.03 4.95
N GLU A 114 13.60 -5.56 3.93
CA GLU A 114 13.92 -4.34 3.18
C GLU A 114 13.13 -3.13 3.70
N LEU A 115 11.87 -3.34 4.07
CA LEU A 115 10.97 -2.31 4.55
C LEU A 115 11.47 -1.68 5.86
N VAL A 116 11.80 -2.50 6.86
CA VAL A 116 12.16 -2.00 8.19
C VAL A 116 13.40 -1.08 8.16
N PRO A 117 14.51 -1.46 7.51
CA PRO A 117 15.65 -0.55 7.34
C PRO A 117 15.31 0.72 6.56
N THR A 118 14.44 0.60 5.55
CA THR A 118 14.02 1.75 4.75
C THR A 118 13.22 2.73 5.59
N VAL A 119 12.22 2.29 6.34
CA VAL A 119 11.45 3.11 7.28
C VAL A 119 12.37 3.81 8.31
N HIS A 120 13.39 3.08 8.79
CA HIS A 120 14.40 3.65 9.68
C HIS A 120 15.21 4.77 9.00
N THR A 121 15.62 4.58 7.73
CA THR A 121 16.38 5.59 6.97
C THR A 121 15.60 6.89 6.79
N TYR A 122 14.27 6.80 6.63
CA TYR A 122 13.40 7.98 6.61
C TYR A 122 13.14 8.58 8.01
N GLY A 123 13.66 8.00 9.09
CA GLY A 123 13.47 8.47 10.45
C GLY A 123 12.03 8.32 10.97
N LEU A 124 11.30 7.32 10.50
CA LEU A 124 9.88 7.13 10.82
C LEU A 124 9.61 6.06 11.88
N THR A 125 10.61 5.29 12.30
CA THR A 125 10.44 4.17 13.24
C THR A 125 9.69 4.56 14.51
N GLY A 126 9.93 5.75 15.06
CA GLY A 126 9.30 6.23 16.29
C GLY A 126 7.82 6.63 16.13
N HIS A 127 7.30 6.67 14.91
CA HIS A 127 5.88 6.96 14.65
C HIS A 127 4.98 5.73 14.76
N PHE A 128 5.54 4.52 14.62
CA PHE A 128 4.78 3.29 14.52
C PHE A 128 4.95 2.39 15.73
N THR A 129 3.85 1.86 16.23
CA THR A 129 3.87 0.79 17.26
C THR A 129 4.38 -0.53 16.69
N ARG A 130 4.22 -0.73 15.36
CA ARG A 130 4.69 -1.90 14.63
C ARG A 130 4.88 -1.55 13.15
N VAL A 131 5.87 -2.19 12.52
CA VAL A 131 6.13 -2.15 11.08
C VAL A 131 6.21 -3.59 10.60
N ASP A 132 5.33 -3.98 9.68
CA ASP A 132 5.38 -5.30 9.04
C ASP A 132 5.36 -5.18 7.52
N GLY A 133 6.14 -6.07 6.91
CA GLY A 133 6.15 -6.35 5.49
C GLY A 133 6.05 -7.86 5.26
N LEU A 134 6.04 -8.28 4.01
CA LEU A 134 6.01 -9.69 3.63
C LEU A 134 7.25 -10.43 4.13
N ARG A 135 7.03 -11.65 4.63
CA ARG A 135 8.10 -12.58 5.04
C ARG A 135 8.30 -13.72 4.05
N GLU A 136 7.47 -13.77 3.02
CA GLU A 136 7.60 -14.67 1.88
C GLU A 136 8.74 -14.20 0.97
N THR A 137 9.15 -15.09 0.06
CA THR A 137 10.20 -14.82 -0.94
C THR A 137 9.66 -14.31 -2.28
N VAL A 138 8.35 -14.31 -2.46
CA VAL A 138 7.64 -13.81 -3.64
C VAL A 138 6.52 -12.88 -3.17
N GLY A 139 6.43 -11.71 -3.77
CA GLY A 139 5.42 -10.71 -3.45
C GLY A 139 4.13 -10.85 -4.26
N GLY A 140 3.41 -9.75 -4.40
CA GLY A 140 2.31 -9.62 -5.36
C GLY A 140 0.95 -10.16 -4.93
N GLY A 141 0.82 -10.81 -3.76
CA GLY A 141 -0.43 -11.31 -3.22
C GLY A 141 -1.38 -10.21 -2.72
N ARG A 142 -2.49 -10.61 -2.09
CA ARG A 142 -3.49 -9.72 -1.47
C ARG A 142 -3.11 -9.40 -0.03
N LYS A 143 -3.49 -8.20 0.43
CA LYS A 143 -3.11 -7.67 1.77
C LYS A 143 -3.94 -8.25 2.94
N ALA A 144 -5.12 -8.79 2.71
CA ALA A 144 -6.08 -9.12 3.77
C ALA A 144 -5.51 -10.06 4.86
N GLU A 145 -4.83 -11.15 4.46
CA GLU A 145 -4.21 -12.09 5.41
C GLU A 145 -3.09 -11.43 6.20
N SER A 146 -2.23 -10.65 5.51
CA SER A 146 -1.16 -9.91 6.17
C SER A 146 -1.69 -8.89 7.19
N LEU A 147 -2.81 -8.22 6.89
CA LEU A 147 -3.45 -7.30 7.85
C LEU A 147 -4.00 -8.05 9.06
N GLN A 148 -4.64 -9.20 8.86
CA GLN A 148 -5.14 -10.02 9.96
C GLN A 148 -4.02 -10.44 10.93
N LEU A 149 -2.89 -10.91 10.39
CA LEU A 149 -1.72 -11.30 11.18
C LEU A 149 -1.10 -10.08 11.90
N HIS A 150 -0.98 -8.94 11.21
CA HIS A 150 -0.45 -7.70 11.76
C HIS A 150 -1.26 -7.22 12.97
N LEU A 151 -2.60 -7.26 12.88
CA LEU A 151 -3.49 -6.85 13.96
C LEU A 151 -3.48 -7.83 15.14
N ALA A 152 -3.38 -9.13 14.88
CA ALA A 152 -3.25 -10.15 15.91
C ALA A 152 -1.99 -9.95 16.76
N GLU A 153 -0.87 -9.61 16.13
CA GLU A 153 0.39 -9.30 16.81
C GLU A 153 0.36 -7.99 17.63
N LEU A 154 -0.56 -7.08 17.30
CA LEU A 154 -0.77 -5.84 18.01
C LEU A 154 -1.84 -5.94 19.11
N ASP A 155 -2.56 -7.07 19.19
CA ASP A 155 -3.76 -7.25 20.03
C ASP A 155 -4.81 -6.14 19.76
N VAL A 156 -5.03 -5.83 18.47
CA VAL A 156 -5.97 -4.80 18.02
C VAL A 156 -7.15 -5.45 17.33
N ASP A 157 -8.37 -5.10 17.79
CA ASP A 157 -9.60 -5.53 17.13
C ASP A 157 -9.75 -4.84 15.76
N GLY A 158 -9.96 -5.65 14.72
CA GLY A 158 -10.13 -5.16 13.36
C GLY A 158 -11.25 -4.12 13.22
N ALA A 159 -12.35 -4.24 13.97
CA ALA A 159 -13.45 -3.28 13.96
C ALA A 159 -13.03 -1.87 14.45
N SER A 160 -11.94 -1.77 15.20
CA SER A 160 -11.37 -0.50 15.67
C SER A 160 -10.27 0.07 14.78
N VAL A 161 -10.10 -0.48 13.56
CA VAL A 161 -9.02 -0.08 12.64
C VAL A 161 -9.52 0.83 11.53
N VAL A 162 -8.70 1.81 11.17
CA VAL A 162 -8.78 2.49 9.87
C VAL A 162 -7.47 2.26 9.13
N LEU A 163 -7.55 1.81 7.86
CA LEU A 163 -6.40 1.68 6.99
C LEU A 163 -6.38 2.84 5.99
N ILE A 164 -5.25 3.51 5.84
CA ILE A 164 -5.00 4.47 4.77
C ILE A 164 -4.06 3.83 3.77
N GLY A 165 -4.52 3.72 2.51
CA GLY A 165 -3.76 3.14 1.41
C GLY A 165 -4.19 3.72 0.06
N ASP A 166 -3.56 3.31 -1.01
CA ASP A 166 -3.75 3.87 -2.36
C ASP A 166 -4.40 2.88 -3.34
N SER A 167 -4.81 1.71 -2.86
CA SER A 167 -5.36 0.65 -3.71
C SER A 167 -6.70 0.11 -3.20
N ILE A 168 -7.46 -0.50 -4.09
CA ILE A 168 -8.70 -1.20 -3.72
C ILE A 168 -8.40 -2.38 -2.79
N ASP A 169 -7.24 -3.03 -2.96
CA ASP A 169 -6.81 -4.14 -2.10
C ASP A 169 -6.62 -3.69 -0.63
N ASP A 170 -6.24 -2.43 -0.39
CA ASP A 170 -6.19 -1.86 0.96
C ASP A 170 -7.58 -1.76 1.59
N ALA A 171 -8.56 -1.31 0.81
CA ALA A 171 -9.94 -1.25 1.27
C ALA A 171 -10.51 -2.64 1.51
N ASP A 172 -10.31 -3.57 0.60
CA ASP A 172 -10.73 -4.96 0.74
C ASP A 172 -10.13 -5.61 1.99
N ALA A 173 -8.83 -5.35 2.25
CA ALA A 173 -8.15 -5.85 3.43
C ALA A 173 -8.75 -5.29 4.72
N ALA A 174 -9.02 -3.98 4.78
CA ALA A 174 -9.65 -3.36 5.93
C ALA A 174 -11.04 -3.93 6.19
N LEU A 175 -11.87 -4.10 5.14
CA LEU A 175 -13.20 -4.69 5.26
C LEU A 175 -13.16 -6.15 5.73
N ALA A 176 -12.17 -6.93 5.26
CA ALA A 176 -12.02 -8.33 5.63
C ALA A 176 -11.79 -8.54 7.14
N VAL A 177 -11.23 -7.56 7.83
CA VAL A 177 -11.06 -7.59 9.30
C VAL A 177 -12.17 -6.84 10.06
N GLY A 178 -13.20 -6.35 9.36
CA GLY A 178 -14.30 -5.56 9.95
C GLY A 178 -13.94 -4.09 10.18
N GLY A 179 -12.80 -3.64 9.70
CA GLY A 179 -12.32 -2.26 9.79
C GLY A 179 -12.84 -1.34 8.69
N ARG A 180 -12.26 -0.18 8.58
CA ARG A 180 -12.59 0.84 7.57
C ARG A 180 -11.35 1.24 6.79
N ALA A 181 -11.55 1.79 5.60
CA ALA A 181 -10.47 2.33 4.79
C ALA A 181 -10.73 3.79 4.37
N VAL A 182 -9.64 4.52 4.15
CA VAL A 182 -9.63 5.77 3.42
C VAL A 182 -8.59 5.63 2.30
N LEU A 183 -8.98 5.91 1.07
CA LEU A 183 -8.12 5.72 -0.09
C LEU A 183 -7.46 7.04 -0.49
N TYR A 184 -6.17 6.96 -0.81
CA TYR A 184 -5.33 8.09 -1.21
C TYR A 184 -5.06 8.06 -2.71
N THR A 185 -5.27 9.19 -3.40
CA THR A 185 -5.16 9.26 -4.88
C THR A 185 -3.74 9.43 -5.41
N GLY A 186 -2.75 9.62 -4.55
CA GLY A 186 -1.37 9.89 -4.97
C GLY A 186 -0.59 8.65 -5.45
N GLY A 187 -1.12 7.44 -5.26
CA GLY A 187 -0.41 6.20 -5.50
C GLY A 187 -0.71 5.51 -6.84
N PHE A 188 -0.80 4.18 -6.79
CA PHE A 188 -0.79 3.31 -7.96
C PHE A 188 -2.13 3.14 -8.67
N THR A 189 -3.24 3.45 -7.99
CA THR A 189 -4.58 3.26 -8.55
C THR A 189 -5.13 4.56 -9.13
N ASP A 190 -5.83 4.45 -10.25
CA ASP A 190 -6.50 5.58 -10.89
C ASP A 190 -7.50 6.26 -9.94
N PRO A 191 -7.43 7.59 -9.77
CA PRO A 191 -8.31 8.33 -8.86
C PRO A 191 -9.80 8.14 -9.15
N ALA A 192 -10.21 7.98 -10.41
CA ALA A 192 -11.60 7.74 -10.76
C ALA A 192 -12.07 6.35 -10.31
N ARG A 193 -11.20 5.34 -10.42
CA ARG A 193 -11.47 4.00 -9.90
C ARG A 193 -11.61 4.02 -8.37
N LEU A 194 -10.73 4.74 -7.65
CA LEU A 194 -10.84 4.88 -6.21
C LEU A 194 -12.17 5.54 -5.82
N ARG A 195 -12.54 6.63 -6.48
CA ARG A 195 -13.82 7.32 -6.20
C ARG A 195 -15.06 6.49 -6.54
N ALA A 196 -14.95 5.59 -7.54
CA ALA A 196 -16.03 4.68 -7.90
C ALA A 196 -16.20 3.49 -6.92
N SER A 197 -15.22 3.25 -6.04
CA SER A 197 -15.26 2.13 -5.09
C SER A 197 -16.28 2.28 -3.96
N GLY A 198 -16.77 3.51 -3.73
CA GLY A 198 -17.70 3.82 -2.62
C GLY A 198 -17.01 4.06 -1.28
N HIS A 199 -15.69 3.94 -1.19
CA HIS A 199 -14.92 4.28 0.00
C HIS A 199 -14.62 5.79 0.07
N PRO A 200 -14.37 6.35 1.27
CA PRO A 200 -13.81 7.69 1.41
C PRO A 200 -12.49 7.83 0.67
N VAL A 201 -12.35 8.89 -0.12
CA VAL A 201 -11.14 9.15 -0.94
C VAL A 201 -10.60 10.55 -0.65
N ALA A 202 -9.29 10.64 -0.50
CA ALA A 202 -8.57 11.88 -0.25
C ALA A 202 -7.48 12.12 -1.30
N ASP A 203 -7.23 13.39 -1.64
CA ASP A 203 -6.17 13.79 -2.56
C ASP A 203 -4.86 14.13 -1.82
N THR A 204 -4.90 14.24 -0.50
CA THR A 204 -3.75 14.45 0.38
C THR A 204 -3.80 13.47 1.56
N LEU A 205 -2.66 13.13 2.16
CA LEU A 205 -2.63 12.27 3.36
C LEU A 205 -3.20 12.99 4.58
N THR A 206 -3.08 14.32 4.65
CA THR A 206 -3.68 15.13 5.70
C THR A 206 -5.21 15.07 5.64
N ASP A 207 -5.81 15.13 4.45
CA ASP A 207 -7.24 14.93 4.27
C ASP A 207 -7.65 13.48 4.55
N ALA A 208 -6.81 12.50 4.19
CA ALA A 208 -7.07 11.11 4.52
C ALA A 208 -7.17 10.89 6.04
N VAL A 209 -6.29 11.50 6.82
CA VAL A 209 -6.36 11.48 8.30
C VAL A 209 -7.62 12.16 8.83
N ARG A 210 -8.04 13.29 8.24
CA ARG A 210 -9.30 13.95 8.60
C ARG A 210 -10.50 13.01 8.35
N LEU A 211 -10.58 12.41 7.16
CA LEU A 211 -11.62 11.43 6.82
C LEU A 211 -11.58 10.19 7.73
N ALA A 212 -10.38 9.69 8.07
CA ALA A 212 -10.23 8.57 8.99
C ALA A 212 -10.83 8.84 10.37
N ARG A 213 -10.74 10.09 10.86
CA ARG A 213 -11.40 10.51 12.11
C ARG A 213 -12.93 10.54 11.97
N GLU A 214 -13.43 11.01 10.83
CA GLU A 214 -14.87 11.11 10.56
C GLU A 214 -15.52 9.73 10.50
N VAL A 215 -14.95 8.80 9.71
CA VAL A 215 -15.48 7.43 9.62
C VAL A 215 -15.42 6.68 10.96
N SER A 216 -14.46 7.01 11.81
CA SER A 216 -14.33 6.43 13.14
C SER A 216 -15.34 6.95 14.14
N SER A 217 -15.92 8.12 13.90
CA SER A 217 -16.89 8.74 14.79
C SER A 217 -18.35 8.45 14.43
N ALA A 218 -18.61 7.95 13.21
CA ALA A 218 -19.94 7.75 12.68
C ALA A 218 -20.72 6.59 13.36
N ASP A 219 -20.05 5.69 14.06
CA ASP A 219 -20.67 4.52 14.73
C ASP A 219 -20.77 4.68 16.27
N ARG A 220 -20.67 5.90 16.76
CA ARG A 220 -20.89 6.24 18.18
C ARG A 220 -22.21 7.01 18.33
#